data_fbf3f58f53b4f2d116f33020aea5815d
#
_entry.id   fbf3f58f53b4f2d116f33020aea5815d
#
_cell.length_a   1.000
_cell.length_b   1.000
_cell.length_c   1.000
_cell.angle_alpha   90.00
_cell.angle_beta   90.00
_cell.angle_gamma   90.00
#
_symmetry.space_group_name_H-M   'P 1'
#
loop_
_entity.id
_entity.type
_entity.pdbx_description
1 polymer ?
#
loop_
_entity_poly.entity_id
_entity_poly.type
_entity_poly.pdbx_seq_one_letter_code
_entity_poly.pdbx_strand_id
1 'polypeptide(L)'
;MRILVTGGAGFIGSALIRHLIQDTEHSVLNLDKLTYAGNLESLAEVDGSDRYRFLQADIADRDRVSEALLEFQPDAIMHLAAESHVDRSIDGPAEFIQTNIVGTYQLLEATRAYWQSLPAERREAFRFHHISTDEVYGDLHGVDDLFTETTPYAPSSPYSASKASSDHLVRAWQRTYGLPVLITNCSNNYGPYHFPEKLIPLVILNALDGKPLPVYGNGTQVRDWLFVEDHARALFQVVSQGEIGETYNIGGHNEQKNIDVVRGICALLEELAPEKPAGVARFEDLITFVKDRPGHDLRYAIDASKIERELGWVPQETFDTGLRKTVQWYLNNLEWCRRVQDGSYQRERLGALENA
;
A
#
# COMPACT_ATOMS: atom_id res chain seq x y z
N MET A 1 -20.99 -9.90 -2.14
CA MET A 1 -20.11 -10.13 -3.30
C MET A 1 -19.05 -11.18 -2.95
N ARG A 2 -18.55 -11.89 -3.96
CA ARG A 2 -17.31 -12.64 -3.90
C ARG A 2 -16.19 -11.76 -4.45
N ILE A 3 -15.18 -11.47 -3.67
CA ILE A 3 -14.11 -10.53 -4.03
C ILE A 3 -12.79 -11.28 -4.07
N LEU A 4 -12.11 -11.26 -5.22
CA LEU A 4 -10.73 -11.71 -5.32
C LEU A 4 -9.82 -10.53 -5.00
N VAL A 5 -8.97 -10.69 -3.99
CA VAL A 5 -7.96 -9.70 -3.58
C VAL A 5 -6.59 -10.25 -3.93
N THR A 6 -5.85 -9.59 -4.80
CA THR A 6 -4.45 -9.94 -5.06
C THR A 6 -3.54 -9.11 -4.16
N GLY A 7 -2.45 -9.71 -3.67
CA GLY A 7 -1.57 -9.04 -2.71
C GLY A 7 -2.18 -8.91 -1.30
N GLY A 8 -3.11 -9.80 -0.97
CA GLY A 8 -3.86 -9.72 0.28
C GLY A 8 -3.07 -10.10 1.54
N ALA A 9 -1.90 -10.73 1.41
CA ALA A 9 -0.99 -10.97 2.52
C ALA A 9 -0.05 -9.78 2.81
N GLY A 10 -0.06 -8.74 1.94
CA GLY A 10 0.67 -7.49 2.15
C GLY A 10 -0.01 -6.56 3.15
N PHE A 11 0.62 -5.42 3.42
CA PHE A 11 0.17 -4.44 4.42
C PHE A 11 -1.26 -3.93 4.17
N ILE A 12 -1.48 -3.25 3.04
CA ILE A 12 -2.81 -2.68 2.70
C ILE A 12 -3.81 -3.80 2.41
N GLY A 13 -3.38 -4.86 1.71
CA GLY A 13 -4.22 -6.01 1.36
C GLY A 13 -4.78 -6.72 2.58
N SER A 14 -3.96 -6.93 3.62
CA SER A 14 -4.41 -7.56 4.87
C SER A 14 -5.41 -6.69 5.64
N ALA A 15 -5.20 -5.37 5.67
CA ALA A 15 -6.17 -4.44 6.27
C ALA A 15 -7.52 -4.47 5.52
N LEU A 16 -7.48 -4.47 4.20
CA LEU A 16 -8.68 -4.60 3.37
C LEU A 16 -9.42 -5.92 3.63
N ILE A 17 -8.69 -7.05 3.67
CA ILE A 17 -9.32 -8.37 3.92
C ILE A 17 -9.93 -8.44 5.32
N ARG A 18 -9.25 -7.93 6.36
CA ARG A 18 -9.83 -7.85 7.70
C ARG A 18 -11.13 -7.04 7.68
N HIS A 19 -11.12 -5.85 7.08
CA HIS A 19 -12.32 -5.04 6.91
C HIS A 19 -13.45 -5.79 6.18
N LEU A 20 -13.17 -6.43 5.05
CA LEU A 20 -14.17 -7.16 4.27
C LEU A 20 -14.80 -8.32 5.04
N ILE A 21 -14.02 -9.05 5.85
CA ILE A 21 -14.51 -10.22 6.59
C ILE A 21 -15.18 -9.81 7.90
N GLN A 22 -14.66 -8.81 8.62
CA GLN A 22 -15.17 -8.42 9.95
C GLN A 22 -16.38 -7.48 9.85
N ASP A 23 -16.36 -6.54 8.90
CA ASP A 23 -17.34 -5.45 8.85
C ASP A 23 -18.38 -5.64 7.74
N THR A 24 -18.27 -6.69 6.91
CA THR A 24 -19.20 -6.97 5.81
C THR A 24 -19.55 -8.46 5.72
N GLU A 25 -20.55 -8.80 4.89
CA GLU A 25 -20.93 -10.19 4.60
C GLU A 25 -20.29 -10.74 3.32
N HIS A 26 -19.18 -10.16 2.85
CA HIS A 26 -18.54 -10.57 1.61
C HIS A 26 -17.64 -11.78 1.81
N SER A 27 -17.43 -12.56 0.74
CA SER A 27 -16.46 -13.65 0.71
C SER A 27 -15.22 -13.22 -0.05
N VAL A 28 -14.06 -13.60 0.44
CA VAL A 28 -12.75 -13.19 -0.10
C VAL A 28 -11.93 -14.41 -0.50
N LEU A 29 -11.39 -14.38 -1.72
CA LEU A 29 -10.25 -15.18 -2.13
C LEU A 29 -9.00 -14.28 -2.13
N ASN A 30 -8.07 -14.54 -1.22
CA ASN A 30 -6.77 -13.90 -1.16
C ASN A 30 -5.79 -14.64 -2.08
N LEU A 31 -5.35 -14.02 -3.16
CA LEU A 31 -4.33 -14.54 -4.05
C LEU A 31 -3.03 -13.78 -3.82
N ASP A 32 -2.03 -14.44 -3.27
CA ASP A 32 -0.73 -13.84 -2.95
C ASP A 32 0.40 -14.82 -3.22
N LYS A 33 1.51 -14.34 -3.75
CA LYS A 33 2.67 -15.19 -4.04
C LYS A 33 3.57 -15.39 -2.80
N LEU A 34 3.34 -14.62 -1.72
CA LEU A 34 4.12 -14.63 -0.48
C LEU A 34 5.60 -14.30 -0.72
N THR A 35 5.84 -13.07 -1.16
CA THR A 35 7.20 -12.50 -1.18
C THR A 35 7.61 -12.07 0.23
N TYR A 36 8.76 -11.44 0.38
CA TYR A 36 9.32 -10.99 1.65
C TYR A 36 8.37 -10.12 2.49
N ALA A 37 7.48 -9.35 1.86
CA ALA A 37 6.53 -8.47 2.53
C ALA A 37 5.13 -9.09 2.73
N GLY A 38 4.89 -10.29 2.20
CA GLY A 38 3.64 -11.03 2.35
C GLY A 38 3.67 -11.90 3.61
N ASN A 39 2.73 -11.65 4.56
CA ASN A 39 2.68 -12.40 5.81
C ASN A 39 1.24 -12.76 6.18
N LEU A 40 0.94 -14.07 6.22
CA LEU A 40 -0.38 -14.57 6.58
C LEU A 40 -0.72 -14.35 8.07
N GLU A 41 0.26 -14.16 8.95
CA GLU A 41 -0.02 -13.82 10.36
C GLU A 41 -0.80 -12.51 10.50
N SER A 42 -0.68 -11.60 9.52
CA SER A 42 -1.48 -10.36 9.47
C SER A 42 -2.97 -10.61 9.23
N LEU A 43 -3.35 -11.84 8.91
CA LEU A 43 -4.72 -12.30 8.65
C LEU A 43 -5.22 -13.33 9.67
N ALA A 44 -4.44 -13.61 10.75
CA ALA A 44 -4.78 -14.61 11.76
C ALA A 44 -6.19 -14.42 12.37
N GLU A 45 -6.64 -13.16 12.48
CA GLU A 45 -7.97 -12.82 13.02
C GLU A 45 -9.13 -13.29 12.11
N VAL A 46 -8.87 -13.52 10.83
CA VAL A 46 -9.89 -13.89 9.83
C VAL A 46 -9.67 -15.25 9.19
N ASP A 47 -8.56 -15.91 9.47
CA ASP A 47 -8.16 -17.19 8.86
C ASP A 47 -9.18 -18.32 9.13
N GLY A 48 -9.88 -18.28 10.27
CA GLY A 48 -10.93 -19.26 10.62
C GLY A 48 -12.31 -18.99 10.00
N SER A 49 -12.48 -17.95 9.18
CA SER A 49 -13.77 -17.60 8.58
C SER A 49 -14.08 -18.46 7.35
N ASP A 50 -15.28 -19.04 7.28
CA ASP A 50 -15.77 -19.78 6.09
C ASP A 50 -15.85 -18.86 4.83
N ARG A 51 -15.81 -17.56 5.01
CA ARG A 51 -15.85 -16.54 3.95
C ARG A 51 -14.47 -16.13 3.45
N TYR A 52 -13.40 -16.59 4.10
CA TYR A 52 -12.01 -16.33 3.71
C TYR A 52 -11.35 -17.59 3.14
N ARG A 53 -10.65 -17.42 2.02
CA ARG A 53 -9.79 -18.45 1.43
C ARG A 53 -8.47 -17.84 0.99
N PHE A 54 -7.40 -18.61 1.15
CA PHE A 54 -6.07 -18.26 0.66
C PHE A 54 -5.65 -19.15 -0.51
N LEU A 55 -5.06 -18.55 -1.53
CA LEU A 55 -4.42 -19.24 -2.66
C LEU A 55 -3.03 -18.64 -2.89
N GLN A 56 -2.00 -19.47 -2.69
CA GLN A 56 -0.65 -19.06 -3.06
C GLN A 56 -0.46 -19.15 -4.57
N ALA A 57 -0.33 -18.00 -5.23
CA ALA A 57 -0.13 -17.91 -6.67
C ALA A 57 0.50 -16.57 -7.07
N ASP A 58 1.23 -16.57 -8.19
CA ASP A 58 1.75 -15.36 -8.82
C ASP A 58 0.73 -14.81 -9.82
N ILE A 59 0.47 -13.50 -9.80
CA ILE A 59 -0.40 -12.84 -10.78
C ILE A 59 0.13 -12.93 -12.21
N ALA A 60 1.44 -13.17 -12.38
CA ALA A 60 2.07 -13.39 -13.67
C ALA A 60 1.80 -14.81 -14.24
N ASP A 61 1.34 -15.76 -13.42
CA ASP A 61 0.89 -17.09 -13.84
C ASP A 61 -0.57 -17.02 -14.30
N ARG A 62 -0.75 -16.71 -15.59
CA ARG A 62 -2.06 -16.53 -16.19
C ARG A 62 -2.96 -17.76 -16.08
N ASP A 63 -2.40 -18.96 -16.20
CA ASP A 63 -3.18 -20.19 -16.17
C ASP A 63 -3.72 -20.42 -14.76
N ARG A 64 -2.88 -20.25 -13.75
CA ARG A 64 -3.27 -20.37 -12.35
C ARG A 64 -4.30 -19.31 -11.93
N VAL A 65 -4.14 -18.08 -12.40
CA VAL A 65 -5.13 -17.00 -12.19
C VAL A 65 -6.46 -17.36 -12.87
N SER A 66 -6.44 -17.87 -14.10
CA SER A 66 -7.65 -18.27 -14.83
C SER A 66 -8.42 -19.38 -14.12
N GLU A 67 -7.71 -20.40 -13.62
CA GLU A 67 -8.30 -21.46 -12.79
C GLU A 67 -8.98 -20.88 -11.54
N ALA A 68 -8.31 -20.01 -10.81
CA ALA A 68 -8.84 -19.36 -9.62
C ALA A 68 -10.12 -18.54 -9.92
N LEU A 69 -10.14 -17.81 -11.02
CA LEU A 69 -11.31 -17.05 -11.47
C LEU A 69 -12.51 -17.94 -11.78
N LEU A 70 -12.27 -19.06 -12.48
CA LEU A 70 -13.33 -20.03 -12.82
C LEU A 70 -13.86 -20.77 -11.61
N GLU A 71 -13.00 -21.12 -10.65
CA GLU A 71 -13.40 -21.81 -9.43
C GLU A 71 -14.13 -20.89 -8.46
N PHE A 72 -13.54 -19.73 -8.13
CA PHE A 72 -14.09 -18.81 -7.14
C PHE A 72 -15.24 -17.98 -7.70
N GLN A 73 -15.25 -17.69 -9.01
CA GLN A 73 -16.25 -16.90 -9.71
C GLN A 73 -16.49 -15.52 -9.06
N PRO A 74 -15.48 -14.66 -8.94
CA PRO A 74 -15.61 -13.37 -8.26
C PRO A 74 -16.61 -12.45 -8.97
N ASP A 75 -17.24 -11.59 -8.18
CA ASP A 75 -18.06 -10.46 -8.65
C ASP A 75 -17.21 -9.20 -8.80
N ALA A 76 -16.09 -9.13 -8.06
CA ALA A 76 -15.11 -8.06 -8.17
C ALA A 76 -13.68 -8.59 -7.95
N ILE A 77 -12.71 -7.91 -8.57
CA ILE A 77 -11.28 -8.10 -8.32
C ILE A 77 -10.72 -6.80 -7.76
N MET A 78 -9.98 -6.88 -6.65
CA MET A 78 -9.23 -5.76 -6.08
C MET A 78 -7.73 -6.10 -6.19
N HIS A 79 -7.04 -5.37 -7.07
CA HIS A 79 -5.66 -5.67 -7.45
C HIS A 79 -4.67 -4.80 -6.70
N LEU A 80 -4.09 -5.39 -5.61
CA LEU A 80 -3.08 -4.76 -4.76
C LEU A 80 -1.69 -5.41 -4.92
N ALA A 81 -1.58 -6.58 -5.55
CA ALA A 81 -0.30 -7.26 -5.74
C ALA A 81 0.67 -6.38 -6.52
N ALA A 82 1.78 -6.01 -5.91
CA ALA A 82 2.83 -5.18 -6.50
C ALA A 82 4.13 -5.30 -5.69
N GLU A 83 5.27 -5.16 -6.35
CA GLU A 83 6.48 -4.72 -5.70
C GLU A 83 6.38 -3.23 -5.40
N SER A 84 6.68 -2.80 -4.15
CA SER A 84 6.27 -1.47 -3.66
C SER A 84 7.34 -0.66 -2.92
N HIS A 85 8.58 -1.18 -2.78
CA HIS A 85 9.62 -0.47 -2.06
C HIS A 85 10.52 0.30 -3.02
N VAL A 86 10.48 1.65 -2.96
CA VAL A 86 11.24 2.52 -3.87
C VAL A 86 12.73 2.20 -3.87
N ASP A 87 13.36 2.07 -2.68
CA ASP A 87 14.79 1.82 -2.58
C ASP A 87 15.18 0.47 -3.21
N ARG A 88 14.36 -0.59 -3.03
CA ARG A 88 14.54 -1.87 -3.73
C ARG A 88 14.41 -1.72 -5.25
N SER A 89 13.57 -0.81 -5.74
CA SER A 89 13.42 -0.58 -7.17
C SER A 89 14.65 0.07 -7.80
N ILE A 90 15.44 0.81 -7.01
CA ILE A 90 16.69 1.41 -7.44
C ILE A 90 17.77 0.30 -7.59
N ASP A 91 17.82 -0.62 -6.63
CA ASP A 91 18.80 -1.71 -6.62
C ASP A 91 18.45 -2.83 -7.63
N GLY A 92 17.15 -3.13 -7.83
CA GLY A 92 16.67 -4.25 -8.67
C GLY A 92 15.38 -3.93 -9.43
N PRO A 93 15.39 -3.08 -10.47
CA PRO A 93 14.17 -2.65 -11.16
C PRO A 93 13.44 -3.77 -11.93
N ALA A 94 14.13 -4.86 -12.27
CA ALA A 94 13.55 -5.93 -13.08
C ALA A 94 12.32 -6.59 -12.44
N GLU A 95 12.35 -6.83 -11.13
CA GLU A 95 11.24 -7.42 -10.39
C GLU A 95 9.99 -6.51 -10.41
N PHE A 96 10.19 -5.19 -10.38
CA PHE A 96 9.11 -4.21 -10.48
C PHE A 96 8.46 -4.22 -11.86
N ILE A 97 9.25 -4.36 -12.93
CA ILE A 97 8.73 -4.50 -14.30
C ILE A 97 7.96 -5.82 -14.43
N GLN A 98 8.54 -6.92 -13.96
CA GLN A 98 7.93 -8.25 -14.06
C GLN A 98 6.62 -8.32 -13.26
N THR A 99 6.60 -7.86 -12.03
CA THR A 99 5.41 -7.95 -11.18
C THR A 99 4.38 -6.87 -11.55
N ASN A 100 4.78 -5.60 -11.57
CA ASN A 100 3.82 -4.50 -11.70
C ASN A 100 3.31 -4.29 -13.11
N ILE A 101 4.11 -4.58 -14.15
CA ILE A 101 3.70 -4.41 -15.55
C ILE A 101 3.25 -5.74 -16.14
N VAL A 102 4.15 -6.73 -16.20
CA VAL A 102 3.83 -8.02 -16.82
C VAL A 102 2.79 -8.79 -16.03
N GLY A 103 2.90 -8.82 -14.69
CA GLY A 103 1.90 -9.45 -13.82
C GLY A 103 0.53 -8.81 -13.95
N THR A 104 0.44 -7.47 -13.96
CA THR A 104 -0.83 -6.76 -14.19
C THR A 104 -1.41 -7.08 -15.58
N TYR A 105 -0.56 -7.12 -16.63
CA TYR A 105 -1.00 -7.54 -17.97
C TYR A 105 -1.60 -8.96 -17.96
N GLN A 106 -0.94 -9.92 -17.34
CA GLN A 106 -1.45 -11.31 -17.29
C GLN A 106 -2.76 -11.41 -16.51
N LEU A 107 -2.87 -10.71 -15.38
CA LEU A 107 -4.11 -10.62 -14.61
C LEU A 107 -5.24 -9.98 -15.43
N LEU A 108 -4.98 -8.89 -16.14
CA LEU A 108 -5.96 -8.24 -17.01
C LEU A 108 -6.47 -9.17 -18.12
N GLU A 109 -5.59 -9.95 -18.75
CA GLU A 109 -5.98 -10.88 -19.80
C GLU A 109 -6.82 -12.06 -19.26
N ALA A 110 -6.42 -12.64 -18.13
CA ALA A 110 -7.21 -13.66 -17.46
C ALA A 110 -8.60 -13.12 -17.04
N THR A 111 -8.62 -11.90 -16.46
CA THR A 111 -9.86 -11.22 -16.06
C THR A 111 -10.76 -10.93 -17.25
N ARG A 112 -10.21 -10.43 -18.36
CA ARG A 112 -10.97 -10.15 -19.59
C ARG A 112 -11.64 -11.40 -20.12
N ALA A 113 -10.92 -12.52 -20.21
CA ALA A 113 -11.45 -13.79 -20.68
C ALA A 113 -12.58 -14.29 -19.75
N TYR A 114 -12.38 -14.24 -18.43
CA TYR A 114 -13.39 -14.58 -17.43
C TYR A 114 -14.62 -13.68 -17.55
N TRP A 115 -14.47 -12.36 -17.55
CA TRP A 115 -15.54 -11.37 -17.64
C TRP A 115 -16.40 -11.56 -18.91
N GLN A 116 -15.75 -11.83 -20.05
CA GLN A 116 -16.46 -12.10 -21.31
C GLN A 116 -17.30 -13.39 -21.27
N SER A 117 -16.93 -14.36 -20.44
CA SER A 117 -17.66 -15.61 -20.27
C SER A 117 -18.88 -15.49 -19.32
N LEU A 118 -19.00 -14.38 -18.58
CA LEU A 118 -20.08 -14.18 -17.62
C LEU A 118 -21.43 -13.94 -18.32
N PRO A 119 -22.56 -14.40 -17.72
CA PRO A 119 -23.89 -13.96 -18.11
C PRO A 119 -24.01 -12.44 -18.07
N ALA A 120 -24.89 -11.87 -18.91
CA ALA A 120 -25.00 -10.41 -19.10
C ALA A 120 -25.15 -9.64 -17.80
N GLU A 121 -26.04 -10.06 -16.90
CA GLU A 121 -26.28 -9.42 -15.60
C GLU A 121 -25.01 -9.38 -14.72
N ARG A 122 -24.29 -10.50 -14.61
CA ARG A 122 -23.06 -10.55 -13.83
C ARG A 122 -21.94 -9.75 -14.50
N ARG A 123 -21.90 -9.75 -15.82
CA ARG A 123 -20.90 -8.99 -16.59
C ARG A 123 -21.06 -7.48 -16.42
N GLU A 124 -22.30 -6.98 -16.37
CA GLU A 124 -22.61 -5.56 -16.11
C GLU A 124 -22.29 -5.16 -14.67
N ALA A 125 -22.50 -6.05 -13.71
CA ALA A 125 -22.23 -5.80 -12.30
C ALA A 125 -20.75 -5.97 -11.93
N PHE A 126 -19.94 -6.62 -12.76
CA PHE A 126 -18.53 -6.91 -12.48
C PHE A 126 -17.69 -5.64 -12.31
N ARG A 127 -16.66 -5.70 -11.45
CA ARG A 127 -15.71 -4.61 -11.18
C ARG A 127 -14.28 -5.12 -11.13
N PHE A 128 -13.38 -4.40 -11.79
CA PHE A 128 -11.93 -4.56 -11.63
C PHE A 128 -11.35 -3.29 -11.04
N HIS A 129 -10.93 -3.33 -9.78
CA HIS A 129 -10.38 -2.19 -9.08
C HIS A 129 -8.86 -2.34 -8.96
N HIS A 130 -8.12 -1.45 -9.60
CA HIS A 130 -6.66 -1.37 -9.55
C HIS A 130 -6.22 -0.33 -8.52
N ILE A 131 -5.40 -0.76 -7.57
CA ILE A 131 -4.88 0.09 -6.50
C ILE A 131 -3.47 0.57 -6.87
N SER A 132 -3.31 1.88 -6.98
CA SER A 132 -2.08 2.57 -7.36
C SER A 132 -1.63 3.55 -6.26
N THR A 133 -0.76 4.47 -6.60
CA THR A 133 -0.07 5.40 -5.68
C THR A 133 -0.04 6.80 -6.26
N ASP A 134 0.02 7.83 -5.41
CA ASP A 134 0.24 9.21 -5.79
C ASP A 134 1.64 9.47 -6.38
N GLU A 135 2.60 8.58 -6.13
CA GLU A 135 3.96 8.67 -6.67
C GLU A 135 4.00 8.64 -8.22
N VAL A 136 2.93 8.20 -8.87
CA VAL A 136 2.81 8.24 -10.35
C VAL A 136 2.73 9.66 -10.90
N TYR A 137 2.30 10.63 -10.08
CA TYR A 137 2.19 12.03 -10.47
C TYR A 137 3.54 12.77 -10.49
N GLY A 138 4.55 12.26 -9.75
CA GLY A 138 5.87 12.86 -9.65
C GLY A 138 5.99 13.83 -8.47
N ASP A 139 6.79 14.89 -8.61
CA ASP A 139 7.13 15.81 -7.53
C ASP A 139 6.33 17.12 -7.62
N LEU A 140 5.81 17.61 -6.49
CA LEU A 140 5.18 18.92 -6.38
C LEU A 140 6.23 19.99 -6.02
N HIS A 141 6.31 21.04 -6.83
CA HIS A 141 7.24 22.14 -6.61
C HIS A 141 6.63 23.33 -5.85
N GLY A 142 5.29 23.46 -5.88
CA GLY A 142 4.54 24.48 -5.15
C GLY A 142 4.16 24.06 -3.74
N VAL A 143 3.98 25.01 -2.83
CA VAL A 143 3.58 24.73 -1.44
C VAL A 143 2.07 24.49 -1.29
N ASP A 144 1.27 25.01 -2.22
CA ASP A 144 -0.19 24.91 -2.19
C ASP A 144 -0.76 24.00 -3.29
N ASP A 145 0.10 23.46 -4.17
CA ASP A 145 -0.34 22.57 -5.26
C ASP A 145 -0.70 21.19 -4.71
N LEU A 146 -1.73 20.57 -5.28
CA LEU A 146 -2.18 19.21 -4.96
C LEU A 146 -2.30 18.38 -6.24
N PHE A 147 -2.00 17.10 -6.15
CA PHE A 147 -2.29 16.15 -7.21
C PHE A 147 -3.80 15.87 -7.29
N THR A 148 -4.36 16.14 -8.45
CA THR A 148 -5.74 15.77 -8.78
C THR A 148 -5.74 14.56 -9.71
N GLU A 149 -6.90 13.93 -9.94
CA GLU A 149 -7.04 12.79 -10.86
C GLU A 149 -6.73 13.15 -12.33
N THR A 150 -6.65 14.45 -12.64
CA THR A 150 -6.29 14.96 -13.97
C THR A 150 -4.84 15.42 -14.07
N THR A 151 -4.07 15.37 -12.99
CA THR A 151 -2.64 15.68 -13.00
C THR A 151 -1.90 14.70 -13.91
N PRO A 152 -1.09 15.20 -14.88
CA PRO A 152 -0.29 14.31 -15.72
C PRO A 152 0.71 13.49 -14.92
N TYR A 153 0.91 12.23 -15.33
CA TYR A 153 1.90 11.36 -14.70
C TYR A 153 3.33 11.78 -15.08
N ALA A 154 4.21 11.89 -14.08
CA ALA A 154 5.62 12.22 -14.23
C ALA A 154 6.49 11.46 -13.21
N PRO A 155 6.45 10.11 -13.17
CA PRO A 155 7.07 9.30 -12.13
C PRO A 155 8.59 9.46 -12.10
N SER A 156 9.21 9.52 -10.91
CA SER A 156 10.63 9.79 -10.69
C SER A 156 11.47 8.53 -10.36
N SER A 157 10.84 7.40 -10.05
CA SER A 157 11.53 6.17 -9.65
C SER A 157 11.12 4.97 -10.54
N PRO A 158 11.93 3.89 -10.59
CA PRO A 158 11.52 2.67 -11.28
C PRO A 158 10.21 2.08 -10.73
N TYR A 159 9.98 2.16 -9.41
CA TYR A 159 8.71 1.78 -8.79
C TYR A 159 7.55 2.60 -9.33
N SER A 160 7.60 3.93 -9.19
CA SER A 160 6.49 4.80 -9.63
C SER A 160 6.25 4.72 -11.14
N ALA A 161 7.32 4.56 -11.95
CA ALA A 161 7.21 4.33 -13.38
C ALA A 161 6.50 3.00 -13.72
N SER A 162 6.79 1.93 -12.97
CA SER A 162 6.11 0.64 -13.14
C SER A 162 4.63 0.72 -12.77
N LYS A 163 4.27 1.47 -11.71
CA LYS A 163 2.88 1.71 -11.31
C LYS A 163 2.14 2.58 -12.33
N ALA A 164 2.74 3.65 -12.82
CA ALA A 164 2.19 4.46 -13.89
C ALA A 164 1.91 3.63 -15.15
N SER A 165 2.82 2.71 -15.49
CA SER A 165 2.65 1.79 -16.61
C SER A 165 1.45 0.85 -16.41
N SER A 166 1.28 0.28 -15.22
CA SER A 166 0.13 -0.58 -14.91
C SER A 166 -1.19 0.19 -14.93
N ASP A 167 -1.22 1.43 -14.44
CA ASP A 167 -2.40 2.30 -14.53
C ASP A 167 -2.81 2.55 -15.99
N HIS A 168 -1.84 2.80 -16.87
CA HIS A 168 -2.09 2.97 -18.31
C HIS A 168 -2.60 1.68 -18.97
N LEU A 169 -2.09 0.50 -18.58
CA LEU A 169 -2.62 -0.78 -19.06
C LEU A 169 -4.09 -0.96 -18.62
N VAL A 170 -4.42 -0.71 -17.38
CA VAL A 170 -5.80 -0.82 -16.86
C VAL A 170 -6.75 0.10 -17.62
N ARG A 171 -6.39 1.36 -17.83
CA ARG A 171 -7.17 2.31 -18.65
C ARG A 171 -7.31 1.86 -20.10
N ALA A 172 -6.26 1.28 -20.69
CA ALA A 172 -6.29 0.77 -22.05
C ALA A 172 -7.25 -0.43 -22.19
N TRP A 173 -7.30 -1.35 -21.19
CA TRP A 173 -8.25 -2.47 -21.19
C TRP A 173 -9.69 -2.02 -21.12
N GLN A 174 -9.97 -0.98 -20.33
CA GLN A 174 -11.30 -0.37 -20.31
C GLN A 174 -11.67 0.26 -21.64
N ARG A 175 -10.81 1.11 -22.20
CA ARG A 175 -11.10 1.86 -23.43
C ARG A 175 -11.16 0.99 -24.67
N THR A 176 -10.33 -0.07 -24.73
CA THR A 176 -10.22 -0.94 -25.90
C THR A 176 -11.22 -2.10 -25.85
N TYR A 177 -11.41 -2.70 -24.68
CA TYR A 177 -12.18 -3.94 -24.55
C TYR A 177 -13.46 -3.78 -23.74
N GLY A 178 -13.68 -2.63 -23.11
CA GLY A 178 -14.84 -2.36 -22.28
C GLY A 178 -14.81 -3.00 -20.89
N LEU A 179 -13.64 -3.49 -20.43
CA LEU A 179 -13.51 -4.06 -19.10
C LEU A 179 -13.91 -3.01 -18.05
N PRO A 180 -14.84 -3.32 -17.11
CA PRO A 180 -15.32 -2.34 -16.12
C PRO A 180 -14.29 -2.11 -15.02
N VAL A 181 -13.41 -1.13 -15.21
CA VAL A 181 -12.30 -0.83 -14.31
C VAL A 181 -12.54 0.38 -13.44
N LEU A 182 -11.86 0.41 -12.30
CA LEU A 182 -11.71 1.52 -11.37
C LEU A 182 -10.22 1.64 -11.02
N ILE A 183 -9.72 2.85 -10.81
CA ILE A 183 -8.35 3.09 -10.35
C ILE A 183 -8.40 3.96 -9.10
N THR A 184 -7.56 3.66 -8.12
CA THR A 184 -7.30 4.55 -6.99
C THR A 184 -5.82 4.86 -6.86
N ASN A 185 -5.50 6.13 -6.62
CA ASN A 185 -4.16 6.58 -6.29
C ASN A 185 -4.16 7.04 -4.84
N CYS A 186 -3.40 6.38 -3.98
CA CYS A 186 -3.38 6.69 -2.56
C CYS A 186 -2.09 7.39 -2.13
N SER A 187 -2.19 8.22 -1.09
CA SER A 187 -1.05 8.78 -0.40
C SER A 187 -0.31 7.75 0.47
N ASN A 188 0.74 8.16 1.17
CA ASN A 188 1.57 7.27 1.98
C ASN A 188 0.75 6.61 3.10
N ASN A 189 0.70 5.29 3.10
CA ASN A 189 -0.02 4.53 4.12
C ASN A 189 0.83 4.26 5.34
N TYR A 190 0.21 4.24 6.52
CA TYR A 190 0.80 3.84 7.79
C TYR A 190 -0.23 3.16 8.68
N GLY A 191 0.22 2.39 9.67
CA GLY A 191 -0.67 1.69 10.59
C GLY A 191 -0.14 0.33 11.06
N PRO A 192 -1.00 -0.48 11.69
CA PRO A 192 -0.73 -1.86 12.09
C PRO A 192 -0.29 -2.76 10.94
N TYR A 193 0.62 -3.71 11.21
CA TYR A 193 1.11 -4.72 10.27
C TYR A 193 1.95 -4.19 9.08
N HIS A 194 2.44 -2.94 9.14
CA HIS A 194 3.34 -2.42 8.11
C HIS A 194 4.72 -3.05 8.24
N PHE A 195 5.28 -3.58 7.12
CA PHE A 195 6.57 -4.28 7.15
C PHE A 195 7.71 -3.35 7.60
N PRO A 196 8.63 -3.82 8.46
CA PRO A 196 9.63 -2.98 9.15
C PRO A 196 10.70 -2.30 8.30
N GLU A 197 10.66 -2.39 6.98
CA GLU A 197 11.54 -1.62 6.08
C GLU A 197 11.06 -0.17 5.83
N LYS A 198 9.81 0.13 6.17
CA LYS A 198 9.21 1.45 5.95
C LYS A 198 9.49 2.40 7.13
N LEU A 199 9.45 3.71 6.86
CA LEU A 199 9.89 4.75 7.80
C LEU A 199 9.33 4.58 9.22
N ILE A 200 8.01 4.54 9.37
CA ILE A 200 7.38 4.54 10.70
C ILE A 200 7.74 3.28 11.50
N PRO A 201 7.51 2.04 11.01
CA PRO A 201 7.89 0.87 11.78
C PRO A 201 9.40 0.72 11.98
N LEU A 202 10.23 1.11 11.02
CA LEU A 202 11.68 1.09 11.13
C LEU A 202 12.14 1.98 12.30
N VAL A 203 11.63 3.22 12.36
CA VAL A 203 11.97 4.18 13.42
C VAL A 203 11.52 3.65 14.79
N ILE A 204 10.30 3.14 14.91
CA ILE A 204 9.80 2.56 16.17
C ILE A 204 10.73 1.44 16.66
N LEU A 205 11.02 0.46 15.80
CA LEU A 205 11.80 -0.72 16.20
C LEU A 205 13.28 -0.39 16.44
N ASN A 206 13.86 0.51 15.66
CA ASN A 206 15.23 0.96 15.90
C ASN A 206 15.34 1.74 17.22
N ALA A 207 14.38 2.62 17.51
CA ALA A 207 14.35 3.35 18.78
C ALA A 207 14.30 2.39 19.98
N LEU A 208 13.43 1.39 19.94
CA LEU A 208 13.31 0.38 20.99
C LEU A 208 14.55 -0.49 21.15
N ASP A 209 15.34 -0.65 20.10
CA ASP A 209 16.64 -1.35 20.15
C ASP A 209 17.82 -0.42 20.48
N GLY A 210 17.62 0.88 20.67
CA GLY A 210 18.68 1.86 20.87
C GLY A 210 19.59 2.07 19.64
N LYS A 211 19.09 1.77 18.43
CA LYS A 211 19.78 1.92 17.17
C LYS A 211 19.56 3.32 16.57
N PRO A 212 20.47 3.80 15.68
CA PRO A 212 20.28 5.05 14.98
C PRO A 212 18.94 5.10 14.20
N LEU A 213 18.31 6.28 14.19
CA LEU A 213 17.09 6.57 13.45
C LEU A 213 17.48 7.34 12.18
N PRO A 214 17.64 6.66 11.02
CA PRO A 214 18.14 7.29 9.81
C PRO A 214 17.09 8.23 9.19
N VAL A 215 17.49 9.48 8.94
CA VAL A 215 16.69 10.48 8.23
C VAL A 215 17.45 10.88 6.97
N TYR A 216 16.82 10.69 5.80
CA TYR A 216 17.40 11.03 4.51
C TYR A 216 17.54 12.55 4.34
N GLY A 217 18.71 13.01 3.86
CA GLY A 217 19.01 14.41 3.67
C GLY A 217 18.86 15.20 4.98
N ASN A 218 18.03 16.22 4.98
CA ASN A 218 17.67 17.01 6.16
C ASN A 218 16.25 16.68 6.70
N GLY A 219 15.57 15.70 6.11
CA GLY A 219 14.24 15.26 6.51
C GLY A 219 13.10 16.23 6.17
N THR A 220 13.31 17.16 5.24
CA THR A 220 12.29 18.17 4.84
C THR A 220 11.31 17.67 3.79
N GLN A 221 11.49 16.48 3.27
CA GLN A 221 10.53 15.87 2.33
C GLN A 221 9.18 15.76 3.01
N VAL A 222 8.12 16.19 2.29
CA VAL A 222 6.75 16.19 2.77
C VAL A 222 5.96 15.03 2.17
N ARG A 223 5.19 14.34 2.99
CA ARG A 223 4.27 13.27 2.57
C ARG A 223 2.91 13.49 3.20
N ASP A 224 1.86 13.22 2.45
CA ASP A 224 0.52 13.05 3.02
C ASP A 224 0.40 11.63 3.57
N TRP A 225 -0.12 11.49 4.79
CA TRP A 225 -0.18 10.23 5.52
C TRP A 225 -1.62 9.75 5.70
N LEU A 226 -1.90 8.56 5.22
CA LEU A 226 -3.22 7.91 5.24
C LEU A 226 -3.20 6.68 6.16
N PHE A 227 -4.05 6.66 7.17
CA PHE A 227 -4.16 5.52 8.06
C PHE A 227 -4.73 4.31 7.31
N VAL A 228 -4.12 3.14 7.45
CA VAL A 228 -4.39 1.98 6.59
C VAL A 228 -5.82 1.46 6.67
N GLU A 229 -6.46 1.57 7.83
CA GLU A 229 -7.87 1.17 8.00
C GLU A 229 -8.82 2.15 7.32
N ASP A 230 -8.50 3.45 7.31
CA ASP A 230 -9.21 4.45 6.51
C ASP A 230 -9.10 4.15 5.01
N HIS A 231 -7.90 3.78 4.57
CA HIS A 231 -7.68 3.37 3.19
C HIS A 231 -8.48 2.11 2.83
N ALA A 232 -8.49 1.09 3.69
CA ALA A 232 -9.26 -0.13 3.47
C ALA A 232 -10.76 0.16 3.25
N ARG A 233 -11.35 1.08 4.06
CA ARG A 233 -12.74 1.53 3.89
C ARG A 233 -12.94 2.28 2.57
N ALA A 234 -11.99 3.17 2.19
CA ALA A 234 -12.05 3.87 0.91
C ALA A 234 -12.04 2.90 -0.28
N LEU A 235 -11.14 1.92 -0.26
CA LEU A 235 -11.04 0.92 -1.32
C LEU A 235 -12.32 0.11 -1.50
N PHE A 236 -12.94 -0.30 -0.38
CA PHE A 236 -14.22 -1.00 -0.43
C PHE A 236 -15.34 -0.09 -0.94
N GLN A 237 -15.37 1.16 -0.54
CA GLN A 237 -16.37 2.12 -1.01
C GLN A 237 -16.23 2.38 -2.52
N VAL A 238 -15.01 2.53 -3.03
CA VAL A 238 -14.75 2.71 -4.47
C VAL A 238 -15.19 1.49 -5.27
N VAL A 239 -14.83 0.26 -4.87
CA VAL A 239 -15.22 -0.93 -5.62
C VAL A 239 -16.73 -1.16 -5.60
N SER A 240 -17.42 -0.71 -4.55
CA SER A 240 -18.85 -0.90 -4.36
C SER A 240 -19.71 0.16 -5.07
N GLN A 241 -19.26 1.42 -5.11
CA GLN A 241 -20.06 2.58 -5.47
C GLN A 241 -19.40 3.49 -6.51
N GLY A 242 -18.09 3.31 -6.79
CA GLY A 242 -17.37 4.15 -7.75
C GLY A 242 -17.91 4.03 -9.18
N GLU A 243 -17.81 5.12 -9.94
CA GLU A 243 -18.19 5.17 -11.34
C GLU A 243 -17.16 4.44 -12.20
N ILE A 244 -17.62 3.52 -13.05
CA ILE A 244 -16.75 2.72 -13.92
C ILE A 244 -15.99 3.59 -14.89
N GLY A 245 -14.68 3.34 -14.98
CA GLY A 245 -13.73 4.09 -15.82
C GLY A 245 -13.07 5.26 -15.09
N GLU A 246 -13.54 5.60 -13.89
CA GLU A 246 -13.02 6.71 -13.13
C GLU A 246 -11.77 6.37 -12.28
N THR A 247 -11.01 7.39 -12.00
CA THR A 247 -9.91 7.39 -11.03
C THR A 247 -10.33 8.19 -9.80
N TYR A 248 -9.98 7.69 -8.60
CA TYR A 248 -10.20 8.39 -7.33
C TYR A 248 -8.88 8.51 -6.57
N ASN A 249 -8.54 9.72 -6.21
CA ASN A 249 -7.46 9.99 -5.27
C ASN A 249 -7.93 9.75 -3.83
N ILE A 250 -7.08 9.11 -3.02
CA ILE A 250 -7.37 8.81 -1.61
C ILE A 250 -6.23 9.36 -0.76
N GLY A 251 -6.48 10.43 -0.02
CA GLY A 251 -5.52 11.12 0.82
C GLY A 251 -5.97 11.24 2.28
N GLY A 252 -5.00 11.41 3.17
CA GLY A 252 -5.25 11.58 4.59
C GLY A 252 -5.47 13.02 5.04
N HIS A 253 -5.20 14.01 4.19
CA HIS A 253 -5.12 15.43 4.54
C HIS A 253 -4.11 15.71 5.68
N ASN A 254 -3.05 14.91 5.74
CA ASN A 254 -2.07 14.89 6.83
C ASN A 254 -0.65 15.06 6.30
N GLU A 255 -0.36 16.22 5.70
CA GLU A 255 0.99 16.54 5.22
C GLU A 255 1.96 16.69 6.39
N GLN A 256 3.02 15.90 6.41
CA GLN A 256 4.07 15.95 7.44
C GLN A 256 5.45 15.87 6.80
N LYS A 257 6.42 16.60 7.35
CA LYS A 257 7.83 16.41 7.02
C LYS A 257 8.34 15.12 7.65
N ASN A 258 9.21 14.41 6.95
CA ASN A 258 9.77 13.15 7.46
C ASN A 258 10.43 13.33 8.83
N ILE A 259 11.13 14.44 9.07
CA ILE A 259 11.75 14.72 10.37
C ILE A 259 10.70 14.90 11.48
N ASP A 260 9.55 15.53 11.17
CA ASP A 260 8.48 15.75 12.16
C ASP A 260 7.78 14.43 12.51
N VAL A 261 7.62 13.53 11.52
CA VAL A 261 7.14 12.15 11.76
C VAL A 261 8.08 11.42 12.73
N VAL A 262 9.38 11.46 12.48
CA VAL A 262 10.39 10.79 13.35
C VAL A 262 10.35 11.35 14.76
N ARG A 263 10.29 12.67 14.93
CA ARG A 263 10.17 13.32 16.24
C ARG A 263 8.86 12.97 16.95
N GLY A 264 7.75 12.93 16.21
CA GLY A 264 6.45 12.50 16.74
C GLY A 264 6.48 11.07 17.29
N ILE A 265 7.14 10.15 16.58
CA ILE A 265 7.37 8.78 17.06
C ILE A 265 8.22 8.78 18.34
N CYS A 266 9.32 9.53 18.38
CA CYS A 266 10.16 9.65 19.58
C CYS A 266 9.36 10.15 20.78
N ALA A 267 8.56 11.20 20.59
CA ALA A 267 7.71 11.76 21.67
C ALA A 267 6.68 10.73 22.17
N LEU A 268 6.04 9.98 21.28
CA LEU A 268 5.11 8.92 21.66
C LEU A 268 5.80 7.75 22.38
N LEU A 269 7.00 7.39 21.97
CA LEU A 269 7.79 6.36 22.67
C LEU A 269 8.24 6.83 24.05
N GLU A 270 8.57 8.12 24.26
CA GLU A 270 8.84 8.67 25.59
C GLU A 270 7.65 8.51 26.56
N GLU A 271 6.43 8.58 26.03
CA GLU A 271 5.21 8.45 26.81
C GLU A 271 4.78 6.99 27.00
N LEU A 272 4.87 6.17 25.95
CA LEU A 272 4.19 4.87 25.87
C LEU A 272 5.13 3.67 26.07
N ALA A 273 6.43 3.82 25.81
CA ALA A 273 7.35 2.70 25.96
C ALA A 273 7.58 2.37 27.45
N PRO A 274 7.50 1.09 27.85
CA PRO A 274 7.66 0.70 29.26
C PRO A 274 9.06 0.97 29.80
N GLU A 275 10.07 0.82 28.94
CA GLU A 275 11.50 1.00 29.28
C GLU A 275 12.26 1.57 28.09
N LYS A 276 13.37 2.26 28.37
CA LYS A 276 14.32 2.73 27.37
C LYS A 276 15.51 1.79 27.26
N PRO A 277 16.12 1.66 26.09
CA PRO A 277 17.37 0.93 25.92
C PRO A 277 18.49 1.51 26.79
N ALA A 278 19.39 0.67 27.25
CA ALA A 278 20.55 1.09 28.05
C ALA A 278 21.37 2.15 27.31
N GLY A 279 21.67 3.26 27.97
CA GLY A 279 22.46 4.37 27.42
C GLY A 279 21.67 5.39 26.58
N VAL A 280 20.37 5.19 26.37
CA VAL A 280 19.50 6.14 25.66
C VAL A 280 18.84 7.09 26.66
N ALA A 281 19.23 8.36 26.66
CA ALA A 281 18.62 9.38 27.51
C ALA A 281 17.26 9.81 26.96
N ARG A 282 17.18 10.13 25.65
CA ARG A 282 15.96 10.45 24.92
C ARG A 282 16.00 9.73 23.58
N PHE A 283 14.85 9.23 23.10
CA PHE A 283 14.78 8.58 21.78
C PHE A 283 15.17 9.53 20.63
N GLU A 284 14.89 10.83 20.76
CA GLU A 284 15.27 11.85 19.78
C GLU A 284 16.80 11.96 19.59
N ASP A 285 17.61 11.61 20.62
CA ASP A 285 19.07 11.64 20.54
C ASP A 285 19.63 10.57 19.57
N LEU A 286 18.82 9.60 19.17
CA LEU A 286 19.16 8.57 18.19
C LEU A 286 19.03 9.04 16.74
N ILE A 287 18.42 10.20 16.47
CA ILE A 287 18.21 10.71 15.10
C ILE A 287 19.56 10.93 14.43
N THR A 288 19.73 10.34 13.25
CA THR A 288 20.97 10.44 12.47
C THR A 288 20.64 10.80 11.03
N PHE A 289 21.17 11.93 10.57
CA PHE A 289 21.01 12.34 9.18
C PHE A 289 21.97 11.56 8.27
N VAL A 290 21.42 10.99 7.19
CA VAL A 290 22.16 10.20 6.23
C VAL A 290 22.07 10.81 4.84
N LYS A 291 22.98 10.42 3.92
CA LYS A 291 22.93 10.90 2.53
C LYS A 291 21.57 10.60 1.92
N ASP A 292 21.02 11.56 1.18
CA ASP A 292 19.74 11.37 0.49
C ASP A 292 19.83 10.33 -0.64
N ARG A 293 18.69 9.74 -1.01
CA ARG A 293 18.60 8.76 -2.09
C ARG A 293 18.45 9.45 -3.46
N PRO A 294 18.88 8.83 -4.55
CA PRO A 294 18.61 9.33 -5.91
C PRO A 294 17.10 9.41 -6.19
N GLY A 295 16.67 10.46 -6.91
CA GLY A 295 15.27 10.61 -7.31
C GLY A 295 14.29 10.78 -6.13
N HIS A 296 14.73 11.35 -5.02
CA HIS A 296 13.88 11.58 -3.85
C HIS A 296 13.02 12.83 -4.05
N ASP A 297 11.77 12.64 -4.40
CA ASP A 297 10.80 13.71 -4.57
C ASP A 297 10.60 14.50 -3.27
N LEU A 298 10.46 15.83 -3.42
CA LEU A 298 10.41 16.75 -2.28
C LEU A 298 9.03 16.70 -1.59
N ARG A 299 7.94 16.71 -2.36
CA ARG A 299 6.60 16.81 -1.78
C ARG A 299 5.58 15.98 -2.56
N TYR A 300 4.81 15.20 -1.80
CA TYR A 300 3.56 14.58 -2.26
C TYR A 300 2.41 15.11 -1.41
N ALA A 301 1.38 15.61 -2.08
CA ALA A 301 0.13 16.01 -1.46
C ALA A 301 -1.01 15.78 -2.46
N ILE A 302 -2.06 15.15 -2.00
CA ILE A 302 -3.14 14.67 -2.86
C ILE A 302 -4.46 15.39 -2.57
N ASP A 303 -5.20 15.71 -3.62
CA ASP A 303 -6.57 16.21 -3.51
C ASP A 303 -7.54 15.02 -3.52
N ALA A 304 -8.16 14.74 -2.38
CA ALA A 304 -9.16 13.68 -2.21
C ALA A 304 -10.61 14.20 -2.32
N SER A 305 -10.82 15.45 -2.75
CA SER A 305 -12.16 16.07 -2.80
C SER A 305 -13.16 15.34 -3.70
N LYS A 306 -12.69 14.59 -4.71
CA LYS A 306 -13.55 13.82 -5.60
C LYS A 306 -14.20 12.66 -4.86
N ILE A 307 -13.44 11.83 -4.16
CA ILE A 307 -14.00 10.69 -3.41
C ILE A 307 -14.91 11.18 -2.27
N GLU A 308 -14.57 12.31 -1.64
CA GLU A 308 -15.43 12.93 -0.61
C GLU A 308 -16.77 13.36 -1.18
N ARG A 309 -16.75 14.10 -2.29
CA ARG A 309 -17.93 14.65 -2.93
C ARG A 309 -18.83 13.56 -3.53
N GLU A 310 -18.25 12.58 -4.23
CA GLU A 310 -18.98 11.60 -5.02
C GLU A 310 -19.37 10.37 -4.22
N LEU A 311 -18.55 9.94 -3.28
CA LEU A 311 -18.77 8.75 -2.49
C LEU A 311 -19.00 9.02 -0.99
N GLY A 312 -18.81 10.26 -0.52
CA GLY A 312 -18.99 10.63 0.88
C GLY A 312 -17.94 10.06 1.83
N TRP A 313 -16.82 9.55 1.28
CA TRP A 313 -15.74 9.03 2.10
C TRP A 313 -14.85 10.17 2.63
N VAL A 314 -14.53 10.09 3.91
CA VAL A 314 -13.52 10.95 4.58
C VAL A 314 -12.67 10.11 5.51
N PRO A 315 -11.38 10.46 5.73
CA PRO A 315 -10.56 9.79 6.73
C PRO A 315 -11.13 10.02 8.14
N GLN A 316 -11.07 9.01 8.98
CA GLN A 316 -11.55 9.09 10.39
C GLN A 316 -10.41 9.41 11.35
N GLU A 317 -9.18 9.05 10.98
CA GLU A 317 -8.00 9.32 11.79
C GLU A 317 -7.30 10.61 11.33
N THR A 318 -6.92 11.45 12.31
CA THR A 318 -5.88 12.46 12.09
C THR A 318 -4.51 11.79 12.15
N PHE A 319 -3.45 12.48 11.69
CA PHE A 319 -2.11 11.92 11.81
C PHE A 319 -1.75 11.60 13.28
N ASP A 320 -2.09 12.47 14.23
CA ASP A 320 -1.77 12.30 15.64
C ASP A 320 -2.49 11.08 16.23
N THR A 321 -3.79 10.91 15.96
CA THR A 321 -4.56 9.78 16.49
C THR A 321 -4.12 8.46 15.85
N GLY A 322 -3.90 8.44 14.55
CA GLY A 322 -3.42 7.25 13.82
C GLY A 322 -1.99 6.88 14.20
N LEU A 323 -1.08 7.86 14.38
CA LEU A 323 0.31 7.60 14.77
C LEU A 323 0.36 7.00 16.18
N ARG A 324 -0.43 7.52 17.13
CA ARG A 324 -0.53 6.97 18.48
C ARG A 324 -1.01 5.51 18.44
N LYS A 325 -2.07 5.21 17.69
CA LYS A 325 -2.57 3.85 17.50
C LYS A 325 -1.49 2.93 16.92
N THR A 326 -0.75 3.43 15.94
CA THR A 326 0.33 2.70 15.29
C THR A 326 1.45 2.36 16.27
N VAL A 327 1.99 3.36 17.00
CA VAL A 327 3.03 3.13 18.00
C VAL A 327 2.57 2.14 19.07
N GLN A 328 1.34 2.32 19.59
CA GLN A 328 0.78 1.41 20.60
C GLN A 328 0.65 -0.02 20.06
N TRP A 329 0.24 -0.17 18.78
CA TRP A 329 0.16 -1.49 18.16
C TRP A 329 1.52 -2.18 18.10
N TYR A 330 2.59 -1.48 17.66
CA TYR A 330 3.94 -2.04 17.61
C TYR A 330 4.45 -2.43 18.98
N LEU A 331 4.23 -1.60 20.02
CA LEU A 331 4.60 -1.93 21.40
C LEU A 331 3.92 -3.21 21.90
N ASN A 332 2.67 -3.45 21.51
CA ASN A 332 1.91 -4.63 21.90
C ASN A 332 2.20 -5.87 21.04
N ASN A 333 2.88 -5.72 19.89
CA ASN A 333 3.07 -6.79 18.90
C ASN A 333 4.55 -6.99 18.50
N LEU A 334 5.49 -6.77 19.42
CA LEU A 334 6.93 -6.92 19.18
C LEU A 334 7.31 -8.35 18.75
N GLU A 335 6.55 -9.34 19.15
CA GLU A 335 6.77 -10.73 18.75
C GLU A 335 6.43 -10.95 17.28
N TRP A 336 5.32 -10.38 16.79
CA TRP A 336 5.02 -10.34 15.35
C TRP A 336 6.15 -9.65 14.57
N CYS A 337 6.63 -8.51 15.06
CA CYS A 337 7.73 -7.78 14.41
C CYS A 337 9.02 -8.59 14.29
N ARG A 338 9.34 -9.43 15.30
CA ARG A 338 10.49 -10.32 15.22
C ARG A 338 10.28 -11.43 14.20
N ARG A 339 9.10 -12.07 14.17
CA ARG A 339 8.81 -13.16 13.23
C ARG A 339 8.86 -12.72 11.78
N VAL A 340 8.33 -11.54 11.44
CA VAL A 340 8.33 -11.05 10.05
C VAL A 340 9.72 -10.64 9.57
N GLN A 341 10.68 -10.39 10.47
CA GLN A 341 12.08 -10.10 10.17
C GLN A 341 12.96 -11.35 10.10
N ASP A 342 12.46 -12.52 10.51
CA ASP A 342 13.21 -13.77 10.49
C ASP A 342 13.51 -14.21 9.06
N GLY A 343 14.74 -14.00 8.64
CA GLY A 343 15.35 -14.66 7.52
C GLY A 343 15.87 -13.82 6.37
N SER A 344 15.50 -12.55 6.17
CA SER A 344 16.02 -11.83 5.01
C SER A 344 16.35 -10.35 5.24
N TYR A 345 15.59 -9.63 6.05
CA TYR A 345 15.78 -8.19 6.26
C TYR A 345 16.18 -7.87 7.70
N GLN A 346 17.36 -7.28 7.89
CA GLN A 346 17.94 -6.93 9.19
C GLN A 346 17.86 -5.43 9.52
N ARG A 347 16.96 -4.70 8.85
CA ARG A 347 16.81 -3.24 8.95
C ARG A 347 18.04 -2.47 8.44
N GLU A 348 18.78 -3.06 7.48
CA GLU A 348 19.85 -2.40 6.76
C GLU A 348 19.29 -1.32 5.82
N ARG A 349 20.14 -0.37 5.48
CA ARG A 349 19.81 0.68 4.51
C ARG A 349 19.73 0.08 3.10
N LEU A 350 18.59 0.32 2.43
CA LEU A 350 18.37 -0.06 1.03
C LEU A 350 18.54 1.16 0.10
N GLY A 351 18.71 0.94 -1.21
CA GLY A 351 18.80 1.99 -2.23
C GLY A 351 20.08 2.85 -2.15
N ALA A 352 21.07 2.40 -1.41
CA ALA A 352 22.40 2.99 -1.45
C ALA A 352 23.16 2.38 -2.63
N LEU A 353 23.23 3.08 -3.76
CA LEU A 353 24.17 2.72 -4.81
C LEU A 353 25.58 2.70 -4.19
N GLU A 354 26.08 1.52 -3.85
CA GLU A 354 27.50 1.33 -3.54
C GLU A 354 28.26 1.56 -4.84
N ASN A 355 28.86 2.75 -4.92
CA ASN A 355 29.92 3.13 -5.87
C ASN A 355 29.74 2.61 -7.33
N ALA A 356 29.08 3.42 -8.18
CA ALA A 356 29.42 3.45 -9.58
C ALA A 356 30.52 4.48 -9.83
#